data_e3f2f20b90fcc27feed48a6ba7e612ef
#
_entry.id   e3f2f20b90fcc27feed48a6ba7e612ef
#
_cell.length_a   1.000
_cell.length_b   1.000
_cell.length_c   1.000
_cell.angle_alpha   90.00
_cell.angle_beta   90.00
_cell.angle_gamma   90.00
#
_symmetry.space_group_name_H-M   'P 1'
#
loop_
_entity.id
_entity.type
_entity.pdbx_description
1 polymer ?
#
loop_
_entity_poly.entity_id
_entity_poly.type
_entity_poly.pdbx_seq_one_letter_code
_entity_poly.pdbx_strand_id
1 'polypeptide(L)'
;MQKAGFIGLGIMGKPMAANLLKNGVALAAFTRSGVPDELIQAGAVACDSPAAVAAHADVIFVMVPDTPDVERVLFGEHGLADALRPGQTVVDMSSISPMATRDFAARVRERGADYLDAPVSGGEVGAKAGSLTIMVGGETATFEQVKPLFDMMGKNVTLIGAVGAGQVCKVANQVIVAATIEAVGEALLLASKAGVDPARVREALMGGFASSRILEVHGERMTKRAFDPGFRIELHQKDLNLALSTAQALGVSLPNTATCQQLFNACVAHGGKAWDHSAMVRALEILANHEIGQQTT
;
A
#
# COMPACT_ATOMS: atom_id res chain seq x y z
N MET A 1 26.96 -12.53 -2.48
CA MET A 1 25.62 -12.70 -1.90
C MET A 1 25.11 -11.29 -1.61
N GLN A 2 23.99 -10.90 -2.18
CA GLN A 2 23.44 -9.56 -1.98
C GLN A 2 22.94 -9.41 -0.55
N LYS A 3 23.32 -8.35 0.16
CA LYS A 3 22.94 -8.11 1.54
C LYS A 3 21.81 -7.09 1.58
N ALA A 4 20.68 -7.47 2.11
CA ALA A 4 19.53 -6.59 2.25
C ALA A 4 19.17 -6.34 3.72
N GLY A 5 18.58 -5.18 3.97
CA GLY A 5 17.93 -4.84 5.22
C GLY A 5 16.43 -4.72 5.03
N PHE A 6 15.64 -5.05 6.04
CA PHE A 6 14.19 -4.84 6.00
C PHE A 6 13.69 -4.25 7.31
N ILE A 7 13.06 -3.09 7.22
CA ILE A 7 12.52 -2.34 8.35
C ILE A 7 11.00 -2.24 8.24
N GLY A 8 10.31 -2.74 9.26
CA GLY A 8 8.86 -2.79 9.30
C GLY A 8 8.31 -4.14 8.82
N LEU A 9 8.09 -5.06 9.77
CA LEU A 9 7.64 -6.44 9.53
C LEU A 9 6.16 -6.64 9.88
N GLY A 10 5.33 -5.66 9.50
CA GLY A 10 3.89 -5.76 9.63
C GLY A 10 3.28 -6.71 8.58
N ILE A 11 1.96 -6.59 8.36
CA ILE A 11 1.17 -7.46 7.48
C ILE A 11 1.72 -7.56 6.05
N MET A 12 2.34 -6.48 5.56
CA MET A 12 2.98 -6.43 4.24
C MET A 12 4.46 -6.78 4.30
N GLY A 13 5.22 -6.15 5.20
CA GLY A 13 6.68 -6.28 5.23
C GLY A 13 7.16 -7.67 5.63
N LYS A 14 6.47 -8.36 6.53
CA LYS A 14 6.83 -9.72 6.93
C LYS A 14 6.86 -10.72 5.77
N PRO A 15 5.79 -10.89 4.96
CA PRO A 15 5.84 -11.78 3.80
C PRO A 15 6.81 -11.31 2.70
N MET A 16 7.03 -10.00 2.55
CA MET A 16 8.03 -9.47 1.60
C MET A 16 9.44 -9.86 2.02
N ALA A 17 9.79 -9.70 3.31
CA ALA A 17 11.06 -10.13 3.88
C ALA A 17 11.26 -11.65 3.76
N ALA A 18 10.20 -12.43 3.99
CA ALA A 18 10.22 -13.89 3.82
C ALA A 18 10.53 -14.30 2.37
N ASN A 19 10.00 -13.58 1.37
CA ASN A 19 10.31 -13.84 -0.03
C ASN A 19 11.78 -13.58 -0.36
N LEU A 20 12.40 -12.53 0.20
CA LEU A 20 13.83 -12.28 0.04
C LEU A 20 14.67 -13.42 0.63
N LEU A 21 14.37 -13.86 1.86
CA LEU A 21 15.04 -14.99 2.52
C LEU A 21 14.91 -16.28 1.72
N LYS A 22 13.70 -16.60 1.23
CA LYS A 22 13.41 -17.76 0.41
C LYS A 22 14.25 -17.81 -0.88
N ASN A 23 14.61 -16.65 -1.42
CA ASN A 23 15.48 -16.52 -2.60
C ASN A 23 16.98 -16.40 -2.25
N GLY A 24 17.36 -16.68 -0.99
CA GLY A 24 18.76 -16.76 -0.58
C GLY A 24 19.45 -15.42 -0.31
N VAL A 25 18.68 -14.34 -0.09
CA VAL A 25 19.22 -13.04 0.29
C VAL A 25 19.63 -13.07 1.76
N ALA A 26 20.85 -12.61 2.08
CA ALA A 26 21.28 -12.38 3.45
C ALA A 26 20.54 -11.15 4.00
N LEU A 27 19.64 -11.35 4.99
CA LEU A 27 18.71 -10.34 5.44
C LEU A 27 18.96 -9.93 6.90
N ALA A 28 19.18 -8.63 7.14
CA ALA A 28 19.09 -8.02 8.46
C ALA A 28 17.69 -7.37 8.61
N ALA A 29 17.06 -7.49 9.76
CA ALA A 29 15.69 -7.06 9.93
C ALA A 29 15.44 -6.34 11.25
N PHE A 30 14.52 -5.35 11.21
CA PHE A 30 14.08 -4.62 12.39
C PHE A 30 12.59 -4.32 12.33
N THR A 31 11.92 -4.45 13.46
CA THR A 31 10.59 -3.89 13.70
C THR A 31 10.40 -3.60 15.17
N ARG A 32 9.58 -2.61 15.52
CA ARG A 32 9.38 -2.15 16.92
C ARG A 32 8.89 -3.24 17.88
N SER A 33 8.14 -4.21 17.38
CA SER A 33 7.58 -5.32 18.16
C SER A 33 8.51 -6.54 18.29
N GLY A 34 9.74 -6.44 17.77
CA GLY A 34 10.66 -7.57 17.65
C GLY A 34 10.49 -8.35 16.35
N VAL A 35 11.60 -8.85 15.81
CA VAL A 35 11.61 -9.64 14.56
C VAL A 35 10.90 -10.98 14.82
N PRO A 36 9.91 -11.36 14.00
CA PRO A 36 9.20 -12.63 14.17
C PRO A 36 10.15 -13.85 14.11
N ASP A 37 9.95 -14.80 15.03
CA ASP A 37 10.77 -16.03 15.14
C ASP A 37 10.87 -16.81 13.83
N GLU A 38 9.80 -16.85 13.05
CA GLU A 38 9.78 -17.51 11.73
C GLU A 38 10.79 -16.92 10.74
N LEU A 39 11.05 -15.61 10.79
CA LEU A 39 12.07 -14.98 9.94
C LEU A 39 13.47 -15.24 10.47
N ILE A 40 13.66 -15.28 11.79
CA ILE A 40 14.93 -15.64 12.43
C ILE A 40 15.29 -17.09 12.08
N GLN A 41 14.33 -18.02 12.18
CA GLN A 41 14.51 -19.42 11.80
C GLN A 41 14.81 -19.59 10.30
N ALA A 42 14.28 -18.68 9.47
CA ALA A 42 14.58 -18.63 8.04
C ALA A 42 15.94 -17.96 7.72
N GLY A 43 16.69 -17.51 8.72
CA GLY A 43 18.04 -16.95 8.57
C GLY A 43 18.15 -15.44 8.62
N ALA A 44 17.10 -14.72 9.02
CA ALA A 44 17.18 -13.28 9.24
C ALA A 44 18.03 -12.95 10.48
N VAL A 45 18.89 -11.94 10.38
CA VAL A 45 19.61 -11.35 11.50
C VAL A 45 18.72 -10.29 12.14
N ALA A 46 18.28 -10.52 13.37
CA ALA A 46 17.51 -9.54 14.13
C ALA A 46 18.42 -8.39 14.58
N CYS A 47 17.98 -7.16 14.30
CA CYS A 47 18.63 -5.92 14.74
C CYS A 47 17.76 -5.19 15.76
N ASP A 48 18.37 -4.33 16.58
CA ASP A 48 17.72 -3.57 17.65
C ASP A 48 17.34 -2.13 17.21
N SER A 49 17.82 -1.68 16.05
CA SER A 49 17.54 -0.36 15.52
C SER A 49 17.62 -0.31 13.97
N PRO A 50 17.02 0.72 13.33
CA PRO A 50 17.26 1.01 11.91
C PRO A 50 18.74 1.20 11.56
N ALA A 51 19.50 1.91 12.39
CA ALA A 51 20.94 2.11 12.21
C ALA A 51 21.72 0.79 12.21
N ALA A 52 21.35 -0.17 13.08
CA ALA A 52 21.96 -1.48 13.10
C ALA A 52 21.66 -2.28 11.81
N VAL A 53 20.47 -2.14 11.20
CA VAL A 53 20.17 -2.73 9.90
C VAL A 53 21.10 -2.16 8.81
N ALA A 54 21.31 -0.83 8.79
CA ALA A 54 22.19 -0.19 7.81
C ALA A 54 23.64 -0.70 7.88
N ALA A 55 24.12 -1.07 9.06
CA ALA A 55 25.46 -1.64 9.24
C ALA A 55 25.66 -2.98 8.52
N HIS A 56 24.57 -3.73 8.25
CA HIS A 56 24.59 -5.09 7.70
C HIS A 56 24.14 -5.19 6.24
N ALA A 57 23.58 -4.13 5.64
CA ALA A 57 22.91 -4.20 4.35
C ALA A 57 23.48 -3.20 3.33
N ASP A 58 23.40 -3.54 2.05
CA ASP A 58 23.72 -2.64 0.93
C ASP A 58 22.43 -1.98 0.39
N VAL A 59 21.30 -2.70 0.43
CA VAL A 59 19.98 -2.22 0.06
C VAL A 59 19.05 -2.36 1.26
N ILE A 60 18.38 -1.28 1.68
CA ILE A 60 17.55 -1.24 2.89
C ILE A 60 16.11 -0.92 2.51
N PHE A 61 15.22 -1.90 2.67
CA PHE A 61 13.80 -1.75 2.45
C PHE A 61 13.10 -1.22 3.69
N VAL A 62 12.20 -0.25 3.50
CA VAL A 62 11.36 0.32 4.55
C VAL A 62 9.90 0.08 4.18
N MET A 63 9.12 -0.50 5.09
CA MET A 63 7.69 -0.77 4.89
C MET A 63 6.92 -0.49 6.19
N VAL A 64 6.54 0.77 6.38
CA VAL A 64 5.89 1.28 7.58
C VAL A 64 4.59 2.03 7.23
N PRO A 65 3.70 2.32 8.21
CA PRO A 65 2.34 2.76 7.91
C PRO A 65 2.20 4.11 7.21
N ASP A 66 2.98 5.13 7.59
CA ASP A 66 2.72 6.51 7.15
C ASP A 66 4.01 7.37 7.13
N THR A 67 3.88 8.58 6.59
CA THR A 67 4.95 9.58 6.43
C THR A 67 5.75 9.83 7.72
N PRO A 68 5.13 10.07 8.90
CA PRO A 68 5.88 10.28 10.14
C PRO A 68 6.66 9.04 10.60
N ASP A 69 6.16 7.84 10.25
CA ASP A 69 6.86 6.59 10.59
C ASP A 69 8.11 6.42 9.72
N VAL A 70 8.03 6.76 8.41
CA VAL A 70 9.19 6.76 7.51
C VAL A 70 10.21 7.80 7.99
N GLU A 71 9.78 9.02 8.32
CA GLU A 71 10.69 10.05 8.83
C GLU A 71 11.43 9.59 10.09
N ARG A 72 10.71 8.94 11.02
CA ARG A 72 11.33 8.39 12.24
C ARG A 72 12.32 7.28 11.96
N VAL A 73 12.02 6.38 11.01
CA VAL A 73 12.95 5.30 10.59
C VAL A 73 14.20 5.89 9.95
N LEU A 74 14.04 6.92 9.14
CA LEU A 74 15.17 7.54 8.44
C LEU A 74 16.02 8.43 9.35
N PHE A 75 15.38 9.30 10.13
CA PHE A 75 16.03 10.45 10.78
C PHE A 75 15.76 10.57 12.27
N GLY A 76 15.01 9.62 12.86
CA GLY A 76 14.79 9.58 14.32
C GLY A 76 16.03 9.09 15.07
N GLU A 77 15.94 9.02 16.39
CA GLU A 77 16.99 8.48 17.24
C GLU A 77 17.31 7.03 16.81
N HIS A 78 18.61 6.72 16.61
CA HIS A 78 19.07 5.47 16.02
C HIS A 78 18.45 5.13 14.64
N GLY A 79 18.09 6.18 13.88
CA GLY A 79 17.58 6.09 12.52
C GLY A 79 18.63 5.67 11.50
N LEU A 80 18.19 5.39 10.28
CA LEU A 80 19.09 5.00 9.19
C LEU A 80 20.19 6.02 8.92
N ALA A 81 19.86 7.33 8.97
CA ALA A 81 20.78 8.41 8.65
C ALA A 81 22.04 8.46 9.53
N ASP A 82 21.98 7.87 10.74
CA ASP A 82 23.12 7.79 11.67
C ASP A 82 24.20 6.79 11.21
N ALA A 83 23.81 5.82 10.36
CA ALA A 83 24.69 4.71 9.96
C ALA A 83 24.76 4.50 8.43
N LEU A 84 24.06 5.33 7.63
CA LEU A 84 24.15 5.28 6.17
C LEU A 84 25.57 5.55 5.68
N ARG A 85 26.00 4.82 4.67
CA ARG A 85 27.32 4.91 4.04
C ARG A 85 27.16 5.14 2.53
N PRO A 86 28.15 5.80 1.90
CA PRO A 86 28.18 5.94 0.45
C PRO A 86 28.01 4.57 -0.26
N GLY A 87 27.18 4.56 -1.29
CA GLY A 87 26.88 3.37 -2.10
C GLY A 87 25.77 2.47 -1.57
N GLN A 88 25.17 2.78 -0.42
CA GLN A 88 23.95 2.11 0.03
C GLN A 88 22.71 2.70 -0.66
N THR A 89 21.65 1.91 -0.77
CA THR A 89 20.37 2.35 -1.30
C THR A 89 19.26 2.14 -0.27
N VAL A 90 18.52 3.20 0.03
CA VAL A 90 17.26 3.13 0.78
C VAL A 90 16.11 2.98 -0.20
N VAL A 91 15.24 2.00 0.04
CA VAL A 91 14.05 1.71 -0.77
C VAL A 91 12.82 1.84 0.10
N ASP A 92 12.10 2.94 -0.02
CA ASP A 92 10.85 3.15 0.72
C ASP A 92 9.66 2.52 -0.03
N MET A 93 9.16 1.41 0.48
CA MET A 93 8.00 0.71 -0.07
C MET A 93 6.69 1.10 0.63
N SER A 94 6.75 2.04 1.56
CA SER A 94 5.59 2.60 2.24
C SER A 94 4.75 3.48 1.30
N SER A 95 3.48 3.68 1.62
CA SER A 95 2.62 4.65 0.92
C SER A 95 2.57 5.94 1.72
N ILE A 96 3.31 6.96 1.27
CA ILE A 96 3.52 8.24 1.96
C ILE A 96 3.35 9.44 1.02
N SER A 97 3.48 10.64 1.57
CA SER A 97 3.43 11.89 0.81
C SER A 97 4.50 11.96 -0.27
N PRO A 98 4.14 12.19 -1.56
CA PRO A 98 5.12 12.41 -2.63
C PRO A 98 6.03 13.61 -2.37
N MET A 99 5.55 14.63 -1.66
CA MET A 99 6.35 15.82 -1.32
C MET A 99 7.39 15.48 -0.25
N ALA A 100 6.98 14.80 0.83
CA ALA A 100 7.90 14.34 1.87
C ALA A 100 8.95 13.36 1.32
N THR A 101 8.57 12.49 0.39
CA THR A 101 9.48 11.57 -0.28
C THR A 101 10.65 12.28 -0.95
N ARG A 102 10.39 13.41 -1.61
CA ARG A 102 11.47 14.21 -2.25
C ARG A 102 12.41 14.83 -1.23
N ASP A 103 11.88 15.34 -0.12
CA ASP A 103 12.68 15.85 0.99
C ASP A 103 13.53 14.74 1.61
N PHE A 104 12.94 13.59 1.92
CA PHE A 104 13.65 12.45 2.50
C PHE A 104 14.77 11.96 1.59
N ALA A 105 14.51 11.86 0.29
CA ALA A 105 15.52 11.47 -0.69
C ALA A 105 16.69 12.46 -0.74
N ALA A 106 16.43 13.77 -0.68
CA ALA A 106 17.49 14.77 -0.64
C ALA A 106 18.38 14.60 0.60
N ARG A 107 17.76 14.45 1.77
CA ARG A 107 18.47 14.26 3.06
C ARG A 107 19.25 12.94 3.12
N VAL A 108 18.74 11.86 2.49
CA VAL A 108 19.47 10.57 2.37
C VAL A 108 20.68 10.73 1.43
N ARG A 109 20.54 11.45 0.31
CA ARG A 109 21.64 11.74 -0.61
C ARG A 109 22.76 12.56 0.02
N GLU A 110 22.47 13.47 0.95
CA GLU A 110 23.47 14.19 1.74
C GLU A 110 24.37 13.26 2.57
N ARG A 111 23.90 12.04 2.86
CA ARG A 111 24.68 10.98 3.52
C ARG A 111 25.45 10.09 2.53
N GLY A 112 25.38 10.38 1.23
CA GLY A 112 26.05 9.62 0.16
C GLY A 112 25.32 8.33 -0.25
N ALA A 113 24.09 8.11 0.23
CA ALA A 113 23.26 6.96 -0.13
C ALA A 113 22.23 7.34 -1.20
N ASP A 114 21.80 6.35 -1.99
CA ASP A 114 20.72 6.49 -2.96
C ASP A 114 19.35 6.27 -2.32
N TYR A 115 18.30 6.76 -3.00
CA TYR A 115 16.92 6.61 -2.55
C TYR A 115 16.00 6.24 -3.71
N LEU A 116 15.17 5.21 -3.49
CA LEU A 116 14.05 4.85 -4.35
C LEU A 116 12.76 4.88 -3.53
N ASP A 117 11.70 5.47 -4.05
CA ASP A 117 10.34 5.25 -3.58
C ASP A 117 9.69 4.13 -4.40
N ALA A 118 9.17 3.13 -3.73
CA ALA A 118 8.70 1.92 -4.37
C ALA A 118 7.39 1.38 -3.74
N PRO A 119 6.35 2.20 -3.60
CA PRO A 119 5.08 1.74 -3.04
C PRO A 119 4.47 0.60 -3.86
N VAL A 120 3.62 -0.20 -3.19
CA VAL A 120 3.13 -1.46 -3.72
C VAL A 120 1.61 -1.52 -3.83
N SER A 121 1.13 -2.37 -4.72
CA SER A 121 -0.27 -2.78 -4.85
C SER A 121 -0.37 -4.31 -4.95
N GLY A 122 -1.44 -4.90 -4.41
CA GLY A 122 -1.67 -6.34 -4.40
C GLY A 122 -2.05 -6.90 -3.01
N GLY A 123 -1.97 -6.07 -1.96
CA GLY A 123 -2.34 -6.41 -0.59
C GLY A 123 -1.53 -7.58 -0.01
N GLU A 124 -2.00 -8.12 1.11
CA GLU A 124 -1.32 -9.22 1.81
C GLU A 124 -1.18 -10.46 0.93
N VAL A 125 -2.20 -10.76 0.12
CA VAL A 125 -2.19 -11.91 -0.80
C VAL A 125 -1.06 -11.79 -1.81
N GLY A 126 -0.91 -10.61 -2.43
CA GLY A 126 0.18 -10.33 -3.36
C GLY A 126 1.56 -10.37 -2.70
N ALA A 127 1.66 -9.85 -1.47
CA ALA A 127 2.90 -9.87 -0.70
C ALA A 127 3.35 -11.31 -0.38
N LYS A 128 2.42 -12.17 0.07
CA LYS A 128 2.70 -13.60 0.34
C LYS A 128 3.10 -14.36 -0.91
N ALA A 129 2.43 -14.09 -2.02
CA ALA A 129 2.68 -14.77 -3.30
C ALA A 129 3.92 -14.26 -4.06
N GLY A 130 4.58 -13.18 -3.61
CA GLY A 130 5.66 -12.54 -4.37
C GLY A 130 5.17 -11.95 -5.70
N SER A 131 3.92 -11.49 -5.76
CA SER A 131 3.25 -11.06 -6.99
C SER A 131 2.77 -9.61 -6.94
N LEU A 132 3.41 -8.79 -6.11
CA LEU A 132 3.08 -7.37 -5.98
C LEU A 132 3.29 -6.62 -7.31
N THR A 133 2.52 -5.56 -7.50
CA THR A 133 2.86 -4.49 -8.44
C THR A 133 3.66 -3.45 -7.66
N ILE A 134 4.87 -3.16 -8.11
CA ILE A 134 5.82 -2.23 -7.47
C ILE A 134 6.01 -1.03 -8.39
N MET A 135 5.71 0.17 -7.89
CA MET A 135 5.74 1.43 -8.63
C MET A 135 6.96 2.22 -8.19
N VAL A 136 8.03 2.23 -8.99
CA VAL A 136 9.32 2.77 -8.55
C VAL A 136 9.54 4.18 -9.05
N GLY A 137 10.01 5.06 -8.17
CA GLY A 137 10.55 6.38 -8.49
C GLY A 137 12.01 6.49 -8.07
N GLY A 138 12.87 7.01 -8.93
CA GLY A 138 14.29 7.22 -8.66
C GLY A 138 15.16 7.19 -9.90
N GLU A 139 16.47 7.11 -9.69
CA GLU A 139 17.45 7.05 -10.76
C GLU A 139 17.46 5.67 -11.44
N THR A 140 17.54 5.64 -12.77
CA THR A 140 17.51 4.40 -13.55
C THR A 140 18.63 3.42 -13.15
N ALA A 141 19.84 3.92 -12.94
CA ALA A 141 20.97 3.07 -12.57
C ALA A 141 20.74 2.38 -11.21
N THR A 142 20.23 3.12 -10.23
CA THR A 142 19.89 2.59 -8.90
C THR A 142 18.74 1.60 -8.97
N PHE A 143 17.71 1.89 -9.80
CA PHE A 143 16.61 0.97 -10.05
C PHE A 143 17.09 -0.37 -10.61
N GLU A 144 17.94 -0.37 -11.64
CA GLU A 144 18.46 -1.59 -12.26
C GLU A 144 19.29 -2.44 -11.28
N GLN A 145 20.02 -1.81 -10.36
CA GLN A 145 20.77 -2.50 -9.31
C GLN A 145 19.86 -3.20 -8.30
N VAL A 146 18.71 -2.59 -7.94
CA VAL A 146 17.77 -3.11 -6.96
C VAL A 146 16.74 -4.04 -7.60
N LYS A 147 16.50 -3.94 -8.90
CA LYS A 147 15.48 -4.70 -9.64
C LYS A 147 15.47 -6.20 -9.34
N PRO A 148 16.61 -6.92 -9.26
CA PRO A 148 16.61 -8.34 -8.90
C PRO A 148 15.97 -8.65 -7.54
N LEU A 149 16.05 -7.72 -6.57
CA LEU A 149 15.38 -7.87 -5.27
C LEU A 149 13.87 -7.57 -5.36
N PHE A 150 13.49 -6.58 -6.18
CA PHE A 150 12.07 -6.33 -6.46
C PHE A 150 11.39 -7.54 -7.12
N ASP A 151 12.04 -8.19 -8.07
CA ASP A 151 11.52 -9.35 -8.81
C ASP A 151 11.24 -10.56 -7.88
N MET A 152 11.86 -10.62 -6.70
CA MET A 152 11.57 -11.63 -5.66
C MET A 152 10.28 -11.33 -4.89
N MET A 153 9.80 -10.09 -4.89
CA MET A 153 8.64 -9.63 -4.13
C MET A 153 7.45 -9.26 -5.01
N GLY A 154 7.69 -8.97 -6.30
CA GLY A 154 6.68 -8.48 -7.22
C GLY A 154 6.78 -9.08 -8.61
N LYS A 155 5.63 -9.20 -9.28
CA LYS A 155 5.53 -9.67 -10.67
C LYS A 155 5.61 -8.53 -11.68
N ASN A 156 5.09 -7.36 -11.32
CA ASN A 156 5.07 -6.16 -12.16
C ASN A 156 5.88 -5.07 -11.47
N VAL A 157 7.08 -4.81 -11.96
CA VAL A 157 8.00 -3.81 -11.41
C VAL A 157 8.25 -2.76 -12.47
N THR A 158 7.85 -1.51 -12.21
CA THR A 158 7.91 -0.44 -13.20
C THR A 158 8.58 0.80 -12.64
N LEU A 159 9.63 1.26 -13.30
CA LEU A 159 10.21 2.59 -13.06
C LEU A 159 9.27 3.63 -13.68
N ILE A 160 8.65 4.47 -12.86
CA ILE A 160 7.67 5.48 -13.28
C ILE A 160 8.36 6.78 -13.68
N GLY A 161 9.44 7.15 -13.00
CA GLY A 161 10.17 8.39 -13.23
C GLY A 161 11.12 8.71 -12.08
N ALA A 162 11.44 9.98 -11.92
CA ALA A 162 12.31 10.46 -10.84
C ALA A 162 11.70 10.21 -9.45
N VAL A 163 12.48 10.44 -8.40
CA VAL A 163 12.05 10.30 -7.00
C VAL A 163 10.70 11.01 -6.74
N GLY A 164 9.81 10.31 -6.08
CA GLY A 164 8.43 10.70 -5.79
C GLY A 164 7.43 10.27 -6.87
N ALA A 165 7.89 9.82 -8.05
CA ALA A 165 6.99 9.36 -9.12
C ALA A 165 6.27 8.05 -8.76
N GLY A 166 6.91 7.14 -8.03
CA GLY A 166 6.29 5.94 -7.51
C GLY A 166 5.14 6.27 -6.55
N GLN A 167 5.35 7.21 -5.61
CA GLN A 167 4.30 7.68 -4.70
C GLN A 167 3.16 8.37 -5.43
N VAL A 168 3.45 9.22 -6.43
CA VAL A 168 2.40 9.83 -7.27
C VAL A 168 1.58 8.74 -7.99
N CYS A 169 2.24 7.73 -8.55
CA CYS A 169 1.56 6.60 -9.18
C CYS A 169 0.69 5.83 -8.18
N LYS A 170 1.19 5.61 -6.95
CA LYS A 170 0.41 4.97 -5.88
C LYS A 170 -0.80 5.80 -5.47
N VAL A 171 -0.66 7.10 -5.34
CA VAL A 171 -1.78 8.01 -5.04
C VAL A 171 -2.84 7.92 -6.15
N ALA A 172 -2.43 7.97 -7.43
CA ALA A 172 -3.34 7.80 -8.56
C ALA A 172 -4.05 6.42 -8.54
N ASN A 173 -3.32 5.34 -8.22
CA ASN A 173 -3.93 4.02 -8.02
C ASN A 173 -5.02 4.05 -6.95
N GLN A 174 -4.78 4.67 -5.79
CA GLN A 174 -5.74 4.70 -4.69
C GLN A 174 -6.98 5.54 -5.02
N VAL A 175 -6.83 6.62 -5.79
CA VAL A 175 -7.95 7.40 -6.34
C VAL A 175 -8.85 6.51 -7.20
N ILE A 176 -8.26 5.76 -8.16
CA ILE A 176 -9.02 4.86 -9.06
C ILE A 176 -9.69 3.74 -8.26
N VAL A 177 -8.97 3.13 -7.31
CA VAL A 177 -9.51 2.03 -6.48
C VAL A 177 -10.70 2.51 -5.68
N ALA A 178 -10.61 3.66 -4.99
CA ALA A 178 -11.71 4.18 -4.16
C ALA A 178 -12.93 4.55 -5.02
N ALA A 179 -12.74 5.27 -6.12
CA ALA A 179 -13.82 5.67 -7.01
C ALA A 179 -14.51 4.46 -7.66
N THR A 180 -13.74 3.41 -7.99
CA THR A 180 -14.32 2.18 -8.55
C THR A 180 -15.08 1.37 -7.48
N ILE A 181 -14.60 1.32 -6.22
CA ILE A 181 -15.34 0.70 -5.11
C ILE A 181 -16.67 1.42 -4.88
N GLU A 182 -16.64 2.74 -4.90
CA GLU A 182 -17.84 3.58 -4.74
C GLU A 182 -18.85 3.30 -5.85
N ALA A 183 -18.45 3.39 -7.13
CA ALA A 183 -19.32 3.16 -8.27
C ALA A 183 -19.91 1.73 -8.30
N VAL A 184 -19.12 0.71 -7.93
CA VAL A 184 -19.60 -0.67 -7.80
C VAL A 184 -20.61 -0.77 -6.66
N GLY A 185 -20.37 -0.11 -5.54
CA GLY A 185 -21.29 -0.04 -4.40
C GLY A 185 -22.64 0.56 -4.78
N GLU A 186 -22.64 1.72 -5.45
CA GLU A 186 -23.88 2.37 -5.95
C GLU A 186 -24.65 1.48 -6.93
N ALA A 187 -23.95 0.89 -7.91
CA ALA A 187 -24.59 0.04 -8.91
C ALA A 187 -25.26 -1.21 -8.30
N LEU A 188 -24.58 -1.89 -7.39
CA LEU A 188 -25.12 -3.09 -6.73
C LEU A 188 -26.24 -2.74 -5.74
N LEU A 189 -26.14 -1.62 -5.05
CA LEU A 189 -27.19 -1.11 -4.14
C LEU A 189 -28.46 -0.72 -4.93
N LEU A 190 -28.30 -0.02 -6.05
CA LEU A 190 -29.40 0.34 -6.95
C LEU A 190 -30.12 -0.93 -7.43
N ALA A 191 -29.38 -1.92 -7.92
CA ALA A 191 -29.93 -3.19 -8.38
C ALA A 191 -30.70 -3.90 -7.26
N SER A 192 -30.13 -4.00 -6.07
CA SER A 192 -30.77 -4.61 -4.90
C SER A 192 -32.07 -3.90 -4.52
N LYS A 193 -32.05 -2.56 -4.47
CA LYS A 193 -33.25 -1.77 -4.11
C LYS A 193 -34.34 -1.84 -5.19
N ALA A 194 -33.95 -2.06 -6.44
CA ALA A 194 -34.90 -2.31 -7.55
C ALA A 194 -35.45 -3.75 -7.58
N GLY A 195 -35.10 -4.60 -6.61
CA GLY A 195 -35.58 -5.98 -6.52
C GLY A 195 -34.83 -6.95 -7.45
N VAL A 196 -33.70 -6.55 -8.01
CA VAL A 196 -32.86 -7.40 -8.88
C VAL A 196 -31.72 -8.00 -8.06
N ASP A 197 -31.43 -9.29 -8.25
CA ASP A 197 -30.35 -9.98 -7.56
C ASP A 197 -28.98 -9.34 -7.88
N PRO A 198 -28.31 -8.69 -6.91
CA PRO A 198 -27.05 -8.01 -7.16
C PRO A 198 -25.91 -8.95 -7.56
N ALA A 199 -25.96 -10.24 -7.19
CA ALA A 199 -24.96 -11.22 -7.60
C ALA A 199 -25.06 -11.51 -9.10
N ARG A 200 -26.28 -11.65 -9.65
CA ARG A 200 -26.51 -11.81 -11.10
C ARG A 200 -26.16 -10.57 -11.88
N VAL A 201 -26.45 -9.38 -11.33
CA VAL A 201 -26.06 -8.11 -11.96
C VAL A 201 -24.54 -8.02 -12.05
N ARG A 202 -23.84 -8.33 -10.95
CA ARG A 202 -22.37 -8.37 -10.96
C ARG A 202 -21.84 -9.33 -12.03
N GLU A 203 -22.38 -10.55 -12.11
CA GLU A 203 -21.97 -11.55 -13.10
C GLU A 203 -22.15 -11.03 -14.54
N ALA A 204 -23.28 -10.44 -14.84
CA ALA A 204 -23.53 -9.86 -16.16
C ALA A 204 -22.57 -8.72 -16.50
N LEU A 205 -22.28 -7.82 -15.56
CA LEU A 205 -21.38 -6.69 -15.75
C LEU A 205 -19.92 -7.11 -15.94
N MET A 206 -19.51 -8.27 -15.43
CA MET A 206 -18.15 -8.80 -15.62
C MET A 206 -17.82 -9.11 -17.08
N GLY A 207 -18.82 -9.31 -17.94
CA GLY A 207 -18.63 -9.56 -19.38
C GLY A 207 -18.51 -8.30 -20.25
N GLY A 208 -18.69 -7.10 -19.68
CA GLY A 208 -18.72 -5.82 -20.41
C GLY A 208 -17.65 -4.82 -20.00
N PHE A 209 -17.78 -3.59 -20.52
CA PHE A 209 -16.87 -2.46 -20.22
C PHE A 209 -16.83 -2.06 -18.73
N ALA A 210 -17.86 -2.38 -17.96
CA ALA A 210 -17.88 -2.15 -16.52
C ALA A 210 -16.98 -3.12 -15.75
N SER A 211 -16.42 -4.14 -16.40
CA SER A 211 -15.55 -5.14 -15.77
C SER A 211 -14.30 -4.47 -15.18
N SER A 212 -13.96 -4.89 -13.97
CA SER A 212 -12.74 -4.49 -13.28
C SER A 212 -12.36 -5.52 -12.23
N ARG A 213 -11.09 -5.54 -11.82
CA ARG A 213 -10.68 -6.35 -10.68
C ARG A 213 -11.42 -5.96 -9.39
N ILE A 214 -11.84 -4.70 -9.29
CA ILE A 214 -12.66 -4.21 -8.17
C ILE A 214 -14.05 -4.83 -8.20
N LEU A 215 -14.73 -4.80 -9.35
CA LEU A 215 -16.05 -5.44 -9.50
C LEU A 215 -15.97 -6.95 -9.23
N GLU A 216 -14.90 -7.60 -9.68
CA GLU A 216 -14.68 -9.03 -9.46
C GLU A 216 -14.51 -9.36 -7.97
N VAL A 217 -13.60 -8.70 -7.27
CA VAL A 217 -13.23 -9.06 -5.90
C VAL A 217 -14.11 -8.34 -4.87
N HIS A 218 -14.24 -7.02 -4.98
CA HIS A 218 -14.96 -6.23 -3.97
C HIS A 218 -16.46 -6.24 -4.20
N GLY A 219 -16.93 -6.34 -5.45
CA GLY A 219 -18.33 -6.57 -5.75
C GLY A 219 -18.82 -7.92 -5.16
N GLU A 220 -17.99 -8.97 -5.20
CA GLU A 220 -18.31 -10.23 -4.53
C GLU A 220 -18.37 -10.09 -3.01
N ARG A 221 -17.42 -9.36 -2.40
CA ARG A 221 -17.44 -9.07 -0.96
C ARG A 221 -18.70 -8.31 -0.54
N MET A 222 -19.13 -7.33 -1.33
CA MET A 222 -20.36 -6.56 -1.09
C MET A 222 -21.61 -7.45 -1.12
N THR A 223 -21.74 -8.30 -2.14
CA THR A 223 -22.88 -9.21 -2.29
C THR A 223 -22.92 -10.31 -1.22
N LYS A 224 -21.76 -10.77 -0.75
CA LYS A 224 -21.61 -11.76 0.33
C LYS A 224 -21.53 -11.14 1.72
N ARG A 225 -21.49 -9.81 1.82
CA ARG A 225 -21.32 -9.06 3.07
C ARG A 225 -20.07 -9.48 3.86
N ALA A 226 -18.98 -9.82 3.16
CA ALA A 226 -17.73 -10.30 3.72
C ALA A 226 -16.71 -9.14 3.84
N PHE A 227 -16.75 -8.43 4.96
CA PHE A 227 -15.94 -7.22 5.18
C PHE A 227 -14.75 -7.43 6.13
N ASP A 228 -14.31 -8.67 6.31
CA ASP A 228 -13.03 -8.97 6.95
C ASP A 228 -11.88 -8.35 6.15
N PRO A 229 -10.96 -7.60 6.78
CA PRO A 229 -10.07 -6.72 6.06
C PRO A 229 -8.98 -7.45 5.26
N GLY A 230 -9.01 -7.29 3.93
CA GLY A 230 -7.84 -7.45 3.07
C GLY A 230 -7.03 -6.14 3.01
N PHE A 231 -7.73 -4.99 3.04
CA PHE A 231 -7.16 -3.66 3.19
C PHE A 231 -8.13 -2.77 3.97
N ARG A 232 -7.71 -2.28 5.15
CA ARG A 232 -8.58 -1.56 6.09
C ARG A 232 -8.97 -0.18 5.58
N ILE A 233 -10.20 0.25 5.91
CA ILE A 233 -10.73 1.59 5.63
C ILE A 233 -9.75 2.67 6.11
N GLU A 234 -9.22 2.59 7.33
CA GLU A 234 -8.30 3.61 7.88
C GLU A 234 -7.05 3.84 7.01
N LEU A 235 -6.55 2.78 6.36
CA LEU A 235 -5.37 2.87 5.49
C LEU A 235 -5.74 3.49 4.14
N HIS A 236 -6.90 3.16 3.59
CA HIS A 236 -7.36 3.77 2.35
C HIS A 236 -7.75 5.24 2.56
N GLN A 237 -8.39 5.55 3.70
CA GLN A 237 -8.67 6.92 4.12
C GLN A 237 -7.39 7.77 4.23
N LYS A 238 -6.33 7.22 4.82
CA LYS A 238 -5.00 7.85 4.83
C LYS A 238 -4.50 8.10 3.40
N ASP A 239 -4.60 7.11 2.51
CA ASP A 239 -4.13 7.24 1.13
C ASP A 239 -4.91 8.31 0.36
N LEU A 240 -6.23 8.42 0.57
CA LEU A 240 -7.03 9.50 -0.03
C LEU A 240 -6.70 10.88 0.56
N ASN A 241 -6.32 10.96 1.85
CA ASN A 241 -5.81 12.20 2.43
C ASN A 241 -4.50 12.64 1.75
N LEU A 242 -3.60 11.69 1.44
CA LEU A 242 -2.40 11.98 0.65
C LEU A 242 -2.75 12.48 -0.76
N ALA A 243 -3.78 11.89 -1.40
CA ALA A 243 -4.26 12.32 -2.71
C ALA A 243 -4.79 13.75 -2.67
N LEU A 244 -5.68 14.05 -1.72
CA LEU A 244 -6.32 15.37 -1.60
C LEU A 244 -5.32 16.45 -1.21
N SER A 245 -4.39 16.18 -0.29
CA SER A 245 -3.34 17.15 0.08
C SER A 245 -2.35 17.39 -1.06
N THR A 246 -1.99 16.35 -1.81
CA THR A 246 -1.15 16.50 -3.01
C THR A 246 -1.85 17.30 -4.09
N ALA A 247 -3.13 17.03 -4.34
CA ALA A 247 -3.96 17.76 -5.31
C ALA A 247 -4.09 19.25 -4.92
N GLN A 248 -4.31 19.54 -3.63
CA GLN A 248 -4.36 20.91 -3.12
C GLN A 248 -3.04 21.65 -3.36
N ALA A 249 -1.90 21.01 -3.08
CA ALA A 249 -0.59 21.62 -3.30
C ALA A 249 -0.29 21.89 -4.78
N LEU A 250 -0.88 21.10 -5.70
CA LEU A 250 -0.73 21.23 -7.15
C LEU A 250 -1.83 22.05 -7.82
N GLY A 251 -2.85 22.51 -7.09
CA GLY A 251 -4.00 23.22 -7.66
C GLY A 251 -4.91 22.35 -8.53
N VAL A 252 -4.99 21.04 -8.26
CA VAL A 252 -5.82 20.08 -9.00
C VAL A 252 -7.08 19.75 -8.20
N SER A 253 -8.25 19.74 -8.85
CA SER A 253 -9.51 19.34 -8.23
C SER A 253 -9.75 17.83 -8.37
N LEU A 254 -10.08 17.15 -7.27
CA LEU A 254 -10.41 15.73 -7.22
C LEU A 254 -11.80 15.51 -6.57
N PRO A 255 -12.92 15.89 -7.23
CA PRO A 255 -14.25 15.87 -6.61
C PRO A 255 -14.69 14.46 -6.18
N ASN A 256 -14.52 13.45 -7.03
CA ASN A 256 -14.92 12.08 -6.68
C ASN A 256 -14.08 11.52 -5.52
N THR A 257 -12.78 11.84 -5.46
CA THR A 257 -11.91 11.43 -4.34
C THR A 257 -12.39 12.05 -3.03
N ALA A 258 -12.82 13.33 -3.06
CA ALA A 258 -13.39 13.99 -1.89
C ALA A 258 -14.70 13.32 -1.44
N THR A 259 -15.58 12.92 -2.37
CA THR A 259 -16.79 12.15 -2.07
C THR A 259 -16.45 10.80 -1.42
N CYS A 260 -15.55 10.01 -2.03
CA CYS A 260 -15.10 8.73 -1.46
C CYS A 260 -14.51 8.90 -0.05
N GLN A 261 -13.75 9.97 0.19
CA GLN A 261 -13.22 10.28 1.51
C GLN A 261 -14.32 10.52 2.54
N GLN A 262 -15.40 11.23 2.17
CA GLN A 262 -16.55 11.44 3.07
C GLN A 262 -17.30 10.14 3.35
N LEU A 263 -17.45 9.24 2.38
CA LEU A 263 -18.04 7.93 2.60
C LEU A 263 -17.19 7.06 3.55
N PHE A 264 -15.87 7.09 3.44
CA PHE A 264 -14.99 6.45 4.42
C PHE A 264 -15.11 7.08 5.82
N ASN A 265 -15.21 8.42 5.91
CA ASN A 265 -15.45 9.10 7.17
C ASN A 265 -16.76 8.63 7.83
N ALA A 266 -17.83 8.46 7.03
CA ALA A 266 -19.10 7.93 7.52
C ALA A 266 -18.94 6.49 8.04
N CYS A 267 -18.23 5.62 7.31
CA CYS A 267 -17.95 4.26 7.79
C CYS A 267 -17.19 4.27 9.13
N VAL A 268 -16.18 5.12 9.27
CA VAL A 268 -15.41 5.25 10.53
C VAL A 268 -16.29 5.71 11.68
N ALA A 269 -17.17 6.71 11.44
CA ALA A 269 -18.14 7.19 12.43
C ALA A 269 -19.10 6.09 12.91
N HIS A 270 -19.38 5.11 12.07
CA HIS A 270 -20.19 3.92 12.39
C HIS A 270 -19.36 2.72 12.88
N GLY A 271 -18.13 2.93 13.37
CA GLY A 271 -17.28 1.89 13.93
C GLY A 271 -16.49 1.06 12.89
N GLY A 272 -16.54 1.43 11.61
CA GLY A 272 -15.97 0.68 10.49
C GLY A 272 -14.48 0.93 10.20
N LYS A 273 -13.73 1.55 11.11
CA LYS A 273 -12.32 1.86 10.91
C LYS A 273 -11.47 0.65 10.46
N ALA A 274 -11.74 -0.51 11.05
CA ALA A 274 -11.01 -1.74 10.79
C ALA A 274 -11.66 -2.64 9.71
N TRP A 275 -12.80 -2.27 9.12
CA TRP A 275 -13.43 -3.03 8.05
C TRP A 275 -12.59 -2.98 6.77
N ASP A 276 -12.81 -3.97 5.90
CA ASP A 276 -12.28 -3.92 4.54
C ASP A 276 -12.81 -2.69 3.78
N HIS A 277 -11.99 -2.09 2.94
CA HIS A 277 -12.37 -0.87 2.21
C HIS A 277 -13.56 -1.07 1.25
N SER A 278 -13.89 -2.30 0.87
CA SER A 278 -15.13 -2.61 0.15
C SER A 278 -16.38 -2.31 0.97
N ALA A 279 -16.26 -2.25 2.31
CA ALA A 279 -17.34 -1.85 3.19
C ALA A 279 -17.73 -0.36 3.09
N MET A 280 -17.09 0.42 2.20
CA MET A 280 -17.59 1.77 1.83
C MET A 280 -19.06 1.74 1.44
N VAL A 281 -19.53 0.65 0.83
CA VAL A 281 -20.93 0.44 0.50
C VAL A 281 -21.88 0.57 1.70
N ARG A 282 -21.40 0.30 2.92
CA ARG A 282 -22.22 0.46 4.15
C ARG A 282 -22.68 1.91 4.37
N ALA A 283 -21.83 2.89 4.02
CA ALA A 283 -22.25 4.29 4.07
C ALA A 283 -23.36 4.59 3.06
N LEU A 284 -23.30 4.03 1.86
CA LEU A 284 -24.33 4.17 0.83
C LEU A 284 -25.63 3.47 1.26
N GLU A 285 -25.55 2.28 1.88
CA GLU A 285 -26.68 1.53 2.43
C GLU A 285 -27.43 2.34 3.50
N ILE A 286 -26.69 3.01 4.40
CA ILE A 286 -27.27 3.89 5.42
C ILE A 286 -28.02 5.04 4.75
N LEU A 287 -27.44 5.70 3.76
CA LEU A 287 -28.07 6.81 3.03
C LEU A 287 -29.34 6.36 2.28
N ALA A 288 -29.34 5.14 1.75
CA ALA A 288 -30.45 4.58 1.00
C ALA A 288 -31.53 3.94 1.90
N ASN A 289 -31.27 3.76 3.19
CA ASN A 289 -32.06 2.93 4.11
C ASN A 289 -32.38 1.57 3.47
N HIS A 290 -31.35 0.89 2.96
CA HIS A 290 -31.46 -0.42 2.31
C HIS A 290 -30.11 -1.12 2.32
N GLU A 291 -30.09 -2.41 2.66
CA GLU A 291 -28.88 -3.24 2.58
C GLU A 291 -28.85 -4.09 1.30
N ILE A 292 -27.69 -4.27 0.70
CA ILE A 292 -27.53 -5.15 -0.46
C ILE A 292 -27.97 -6.58 -0.10
N GLY A 293 -28.85 -7.16 -0.90
CA GLY A 293 -29.45 -8.48 -0.68
C GLY A 293 -30.67 -8.50 0.24
N GLN A 294 -31.06 -7.36 0.80
CA GLN A 294 -32.33 -7.25 1.53
C GLN A 294 -33.51 -7.36 0.54
N GLN A 295 -34.47 -8.24 0.85
CA GLN A 295 -35.70 -8.31 0.06
C GLN A 295 -36.51 -7.02 0.26
N THR A 296 -36.87 -6.40 -0.85
CA THR A 296 -37.84 -5.28 -0.84
C THR A 296 -39.22 -5.86 -0.57
N THR A 297 -39.79 -5.54 0.59
CA THR A 297 -41.20 -5.86 0.94
C THR A 297 -42.16 -4.99 0.13
#